data_3dcb9690319941a386739d95cc901dfc
#
_entry.id   3dcb9690319941a386739d95cc901dfc
#
_cell.length_a   1.000
_cell.length_b   1.000
_cell.length_c   1.000
_cell.angle_alpha   90.00
_cell.angle_beta   90.00
_cell.angle_gamma   90.00
#
_symmetry.space_group_name_H-M   'P 1'
#
loop_
_entity.id
_entity.type
_entity.pdbx_description
1 polymer ?
#
loop_
_entity_poly.entity_id
_entity_poly.type
_entity_poly.pdbx_seq_one_letter_code
_entity_poly.pdbx_strand_id
1 'polypeptide(L)'
;AGGTHLAADDTEEVAPPPENPRNDLDLTPKSAMLYGSFSTPVSGFLTAQPWDGKVALAGADIEQSVSSGDYRGLASASCQPAQLESWLVGGSTEVGESSVLQLMNPSANTVDAKVEVWGDTGKLDFPRGDKISVPAHQLQAIPLESQVGGSQRLVVRVTANGAGLASSLMTH
;
A
#
# COMPACT_ATOMS: atom_id res chain seq x y z
N ALA A 1 17.40 -7.69 1.68
CA ALA A 1 16.79 -8.90 1.12
C ALA A 1 16.45 -9.82 2.30
N GLY A 2 15.23 -9.90 2.64
CA GLY A 2 14.75 -10.79 3.72
C GLY A 2 14.13 -12.04 3.13
N GLY A 3 14.17 -13.12 3.88
CA GLY A 3 13.51 -14.39 3.52
C GLY A 3 12.09 -14.44 4.06
N THR A 4 11.29 -15.35 3.54
CA THR A 4 9.94 -15.58 4.05
C THR A 4 10.00 -16.63 5.16
N HIS A 5 9.47 -16.28 6.32
CA HIS A 5 9.20 -17.23 7.38
C HIS A 5 7.74 -17.12 7.79
N LEU A 6 7.01 -18.19 7.65
CA LEU A 6 5.67 -18.34 8.19
C LEU A 6 5.67 -19.51 9.15
N ALA A 7 5.28 -19.26 10.38
CA ALA A 7 5.16 -20.29 11.40
C ALA A 7 3.78 -20.26 12.04
N ALA A 8 3.17 -21.40 12.18
CA ALA A 8 2.00 -21.56 13.04
C ALA A 8 2.44 -21.80 14.48
N ASP A 9 1.59 -21.53 15.45
CA ASP A 9 1.85 -21.72 16.87
C ASP A 9 2.27 -23.16 17.24
N ASP A 10 1.99 -24.14 16.36
CA ASP A 10 2.38 -25.55 16.47
C ASP A 10 3.59 -25.93 15.59
N THR A 11 4.47 -25.00 15.19
CA THR A 11 5.72 -25.27 14.47
C THR A 11 5.59 -26.00 13.12
N GLU A 12 4.46 -25.98 12.46
CA GLU A 12 4.35 -26.50 11.09
C GLU A 12 4.91 -25.44 10.11
N GLU A 13 6.06 -25.75 9.50
CA GLU A 13 6.70 -24.88 8.51
C GLU A 13 5.78 -24.76 7.29
N VAL A 14 5.28 -23.55 7.04
CA VAL A 14 4.50 -23.28 5.83
C VAL A 14 5.44 -23.19 4.64
N ALA A 15 5.10 -23.88 3.56
CA ALA A 15 5.89 -23.90 2.33
C ALA A 15 6.32 -22.49 1.88
N PRO A 16 7.52 -22.33 1.30
CA PRO A 16 7.95 -21.05 0.76
C PRO A 16 6.95 -20.53 -0.26
N PRO A 17 6.80 -19.21 -0.38
CA PRO A 17 5.89 -18.62 -1.35
C PRO A 17 6.23 -19.09 -2.78
N PRO A 18 5.25 -19.22 -3.66
CA PRO A 18 5.47 -19.61 -5.03
C PRO A 18 6.48 -18.66 -5.71
N GLU A 19 7.30 -19.19 -6.59
CA GLU A 19 8.39 -18.47 -7.30
C GLU A 19 7.90 -17.28 -8.14
N ASN A 20 6.61 -17.13 -8.32
CA ASN A 20 6.02 -15.97 -8.98
C ASN A 20 5.52 -15.00 -7.89
N PRO A 21 6.13 -13.81 -7.74
CA PRO A 21 5.74 -12.87 -6.70
C PRO A 21 4.34 -12.34 -7.01
N ARG A 22 3.33 -13.05 -6.52
CA ARG A 22 2.06 -12.42 -6.30
C ARG A 22 2.30 -11.41 -5.19
N ASN A 23 1.86 -10.18 -5.38
CA ASN A 23 1.94 -9.15 -4.35
C ASN A 23 0.92 -9.40 -3.24
N ASP A 24 0.59 -10.66 -3.00
CA ASP A 24 -0.35 -11.12 -2.01
C ASP A 24 0.26 -12.24 -1.15
N LEU A 25 0.01 -12.22 0.12
CA LEU A 25 0.25 -13.30 1.05
C LEU A 25 -1.11 -13.85 1.48
N ASP A 26 -1.42 -15.08 1.03
CA ASP A 26 -2.63 -15.78 1.45
C ASP A 26 -2.29 -16.68 2.65
N LEU A 27 -2.82 -16.32 3.80
CA LEU A 27 -2.69 -17.08 5.04
C LEU A 27 -3.92 -17.95 5.23
N THR A 28 -3.78 -19.25 4.94
CA THR A 28 -4.81 -20.25 5.24
C THR A 28 -4.42 -20.96 6.54
N PRO A 29 -4.99 -20.57 7.69
CA PRO A 29 -4.55 -21.13 8.97
C PRO A 29 -5.02 -22.57 9.13
N LYS A 30 -4.10 -23.43 9.56
CA LYS A 30 -4.41 -24.73 10.16
C LYS A 30 -4.50 -24.62 11.70
N SER A 31 -4.14 -23.47 12.25
CA SER A 31 -4.17 -23.16 13.69
C SER A 31 -4.87 -21.82 13.94
N ALA A 32 -5.13 -21.52 15.20
CA ALA A 32 -5.81 -20.28 15.60
C ALA A 32 -4.99 -19.02 15.36
N MET A 33 -3.68 -19.12 15.19
CA MET A 33 -2.79 -17.99 14.98
C MET A 33 -1.64 -18.36 14.04
N LEU A 34 -1.37 -17.47 13.08
CA LEU A 34 -0.22 -17.52 12.19
C LEU A 34 0.55 -16.21 12.29
N TYR A 35 1.86 -16.28 12.22
CA TYR A 35 2.71 -15.12 12.05
C TYR A 35 3.84 -15.44 11.09
N GLY A 36 4.42 -14.39 10.50
CA GLY A 36 5.53 -14.60 9.61
C GLY A 36 6.09 -13.33 9.02
N SER A 37 7.19 -13.46 8.30
CA SER A 37 7.79 -12.38 7.54
C SER A 37 8.15 -12.84 6.14
N PHE A 38 8.05 -11.97 5.18
CA PHE A 38 8.49 -12.21 3.81
C PHE A 38 9.15 -10.97 3.24
N SER A 39 9.93 -11.17 2.20
CA SER A 39 10.56 -10.09 1.47
C SER A 39 9.94 -9.96 0.09
N THR A 40 9.57 -8.75 -0.27
CA THR A 40 9.07 -8.44 -1.60
C THR A 40 9.80 -7.21 -2.14
N PRO A 41 10.18 -7.19 -3.43
CA PRO A 41 10.78 -6.01 -4.04
C PRO A 41 9.77 -4.90 -4.33
N VAL A 42 8.50 -5.15 -4.17
CA VAL A 42 7.40 -4.24 -4.44
C VAL A 42 6.36 -4.29 -3.32
N SER A 43 5.54 -3.27 -3.24
CA SER A 43 4.39 -3.25 -2.33
C SER A 43 3.42 -4.40 -2.65
N GLY A 44 2.86 -5.00 -1.60
CA GLY A 44 1.94 -6.12 -1.71
C GLY A 44 0.70 -5.93 -0.85
N PHE A 45 -0.14 -6.95 -0.80
CA PHE A 45 -1.29 -7.01 0.09
C PHE A 45 -1.36 -8.36 0.79
N LEU A 46 -1.96 -8.34 1.97
CA LEU A 46 -2.18 -9.52 2.81
C LEU A 46 -3.64 -9.94 2.71
N THR A 47 -3.87 -11.21 2.41
CA THR A 47 -5.20 -11.81 2.47
C THR A 47 -5.26 -12.85 3.59
N ALA A 48 -6.23 -12.72 4.47
CA ALA A 48 -6.50 -13.70 5.52
C ALA A 48 -7.87 -14.35 5.28
N GLN A 49 -7.87 -15.66 5.10
CA GLN A 49 -9.09 -16.42 4.86
C GLN A 49 -9.87 -16.65 6.18
N PRO A 50 -11.21 -16.64 6.13
CA PRO A 50 -12.01 -17.06 7.28
C PRO A 50 -11.65 -18.49 7.71
N TRP A 51 -11.56 -18.71 9.02
CA TRP A 51 -11.31 -20.02 9.59
C TRP A 51 -12.46 -20.43 10.51
N ASP A 52 -12.98 -21.65 10.34
CA ASP A 52 -14.11 -22.20 11.12
C ASP A 52 -15.33 -21.24 11.12
N GLY A 53 -15.61 -20.62 9.97
CA GLY A 53 -16.72 -19.68 9.82
C GLY A 53 -16.54 -18.34 10.52
N LYS A 54 -15.36 -18.07 11.10
CA LYS A 54 -15.02 -16.82 11.79
C LYS A 54 -14.17 -15.93 10.91
N VAL A 55 -14.38 -14.63 10.99
CA VAL A 55 -13.55 -13.64 10.30
C VAL A 55 -12.15 -13.66 10.90
N ALA A 56 -11.14 -13.77 10.06
CA ALA A 56 -9.76 -13.65 10.48
C ALA A 56 -9.43 -12.18 10.82
N LEU A 57 -8.72 -11.98 11.94
CA LEU A 57 -8.08 -10.71 12.26
C LEU A 57 -6.66 -10.76 11.72
N ALA A 58 -6.30 -9.81 10.87
CA ALA A 58 -4.98 -9.73 10.28
C ALA A 58 -4.38 -8.34 10.49
N GLY A 59 -3.09 -8.30 10.75
CA GLY A 59 -2.30 -7.07 10.81
C GLY A 59 -0.91 -7.33 10.24
N ALA A 60 -0.32 -6.34 9.60
CA ALA A 60 1.02 -6.42 9.07
C ALA A 60 1.68 -5.04 9.06
N ASP A 61 3.00 -5.05 9.11
CA ASP A 61 3.84 -3.88 8.94
C ASP A 61 4.80 -4.12 7.79
N ILE A 62 5.15 -3.07 7.07
CA ILE A 62 6.16 -3.09 6.03
C ILE A 62 7.37 -2.29 6.50
N GLU A 63 8.55 -2.85 6.28
CA GLU A 63 9.82 -2.16 6.51
C GLU A 63 10.63 -2.13 5.21
N GLN A 64 11.17 -0.97 4.90
CA GLN A 64 12.08 -0.79 3.78
C GLN A 64 13.40 -0.22 4.27
N SER A 65 14.49 -0.92 4.00
CA SER A 65 15.84 -0.45 4.29
C SER A 65 16.65 -0.32 3.01
N VAL A 66 17.18 0.88 2.78
CA VAL A 66 18.03 1.19 1.63
C VAL A 66 19.38 1.67 2.16
N SER A 67 20.46 0.99 1.74
CA SER A 67 21.81 1.24 2.27
C SER A 67 22.60 2.32 1.52
N SER A 68 22.19 2.70 0.30
CA SER A 68 22.91 3.63 -0.55
C SER A 68 21.99 4.39 -1.51
N GLY A 69 22.47 5.51 -2.05
CA GLY A 69 21.73 6.39 -2.97
C GLY A 69 20.85 7.40 -2.24
N ASP A 70 20.05 8.13 -3.02
CA ASP A 70 19.24 9.26 -2.54
C ASP A 70 18.13 8.81 -1.57
N TYR A 71 17.66 7.56 -1.70
CA TYR A 71 16.64 6.95 -0.83
C TYR A 71 17.25 6.18 0.35
N ARG A 72 18.50 6.44 0.72
CA ARG A 72 19.15 5.75 1.85
C ARG A 72 18.42 6.05 3.16
N GLY A 73 17.99 5.01 3.83
CA GLY A 73 17.29 5.12 5.10
C GLY A 73 16.49 3.88 5.48
N LEU A 74 15.79 4.01 6.56
CA LEU A 74 14.80 3.03 7.03
C LEU A 74 13.43 3.71 7.05
N ALA A 75 12.47 3.08 6.40
CA ALA A 75 11.07 3.47 6.46
C ALA A 75 10.24 2.29 6.95
N SER A 76 9.25 2.57 7.77
CA SER A 76 8.29 1.58 8.26
C SER A 76 6.87 2.15 8.21
N ALA A 77 5.92 1.32 7.86
CA ALA A 77 4.51 1.68 7.87
C ALA A 77 3.63 0.46 8.15
N SER A 78 2.55 0.66 8.89
CA SER A 78 1.54 -0.38 9.07
C SER A 78 0.66 -0.51 7.83
N CYS A 79 0.34 -1.75 7.47
CA CYS A 79 -0.58 -2.02 6.39
C CYS A 79 -1.98 -1.49 6.71
N GLN A 80 -2.59 -0.84 5.75
CA GLN A 80 -3.93 -0.29 5.87
C GLN A 80 -4.94 -1.18 5.13
N PRO A 81 -6.16 -1.36 5.67
CA PRO A 81 -7.22 -2.02 4.93
C PRO A 81 -7.63 -1.18 3.72
N ALA A 82 -8.12 -1.84 2.67
CA ALA A 82 -8.73 -1.15 1.55
C ALA A 82 -9.98 -0.38 2.01
N GLN A 83 -10.08 0.90 1.62
CA GLN A 83 -11.14 1.81 2.02
C GLN A 83 -11.78 2.49 0.81
N LEU A 84 -13.04 2.87 0.93
CA LEU A 84 -13.75 3.65 -0.08
C LEU A 84 -13.33 5.12 -0.07
N GLU A 85 -12.86 5.61 1.06
CA GLU A 85 -12.35 6.96 1.22
C GLU A 85 -11.15 6.95 2.16
N SER A 86 -10.07 7.62 1.74
CA SER A 86 -8.85 7.80 2.53
C SER A 86 -8.39 9.24 2.48
N TRP A 87 -7.87 9.72 3.60
CA TRP A 87 -7.24 11.02 3.72
C TRP A 87 -5.79 10.83 4.15
N LEU A 88 -4.87 11.33 3.33
CA LEU A 88 -3.43 11.27 3.56
C LEU A 88 -2.93 12.70 3.81
N VAL A 89 -2.17 12.89 4.86
CA VAL A 89 -1.65 14.20 5.25
C VAL A 89 -0.13 14.12 5.35
N GLY A 90 0.56 14.97 4.62
CA GLY A 90 2.02 15.04 4.60
C GLY A 90 2.57 15.16 3.18
N GLY A 91 3.88 15.17 3.09
CA GLY A 91 4.58 15.33 1.82
C GLY A 91 4.68 16.77 1.35
N SER A 92 5.47 16.94 0.30
CA SER A 92 5.76 18.22 -0.37
C SER A 92 5.95 17.96 -1.86
N THR A 93 5.69 18.96 -2.66
CA THR A 93 5.97 18.97 -4.11
C THR A 93 6.88 20.13 -4.49
N GLU A 94 7.62 20.69 -3.51
CA GLU A 94 8.63 21.70 -3.78
C GLU A 94 9.86 21.13 -4.51
N VAL A 95 10.66 22.00 -5.04
CA VAL A 95 11.88 21.61 -5.74
C VAL A 95 12.84 20.90 -4.80
N GLY A 96 13.21 19.68 -5.14
CA GLY A 96 14.06 18.81 -4.32
C GLY A 96 13.31 17.88 -3.38
N GLU A 97 11.99 17.96 -3.33
CA GLU A 97 11.10 17.08 -2.58
C GLU A 97 10.32 16.17 -3.52
N SER A 98 10.02 14.98 -3.10
CA SER A 98 9.20 14.02 -3.86
C SER A 98 8.09 13.44 -3.00
N SER A 99 6.91 13.35 -3.58
CA SER A 99 5.73 12.76 -2.95
C SER A 99 5.01 11.85 -3.93
N VAL A 100 5.04 10.55 -3.66
CA VAL A 100 4.43 9.53 -4.51
C VAL A 100 3.19 8.97 -3.83
N LEU A 101 2.02 9.20 -4.44
CA LEU A 101 0.77 8.56 -4.04
C LEU A 101 0.77 7.12 -4.55
N GLN A 102 0.60 6.18 -3.65
CA GLN A 102 0.47 4.75 -3.97
C GLN A 102 -0.96 4.30 -3.73
N LEU A 103 -1.55 3.66 -4.73
CA LEU A 103 -2.90 3.10 -4.70
C LEU A 103 -2.81 1.60 -4.98
N MET A 104 -3.08 0.77 -3.99
CA MET A 104 -3.10 -0.69 -4.12
C MET A 104 -4.53 -1.20 -4.19
N ASN A 105 -4.82 -1.99 -5.21
CA ASN A 105 -6.09 -2.65 -5.38
C ASN A 105 -5.97 -4.14 -5.00
N PRO A 106 -6.42 -4.57 -3.82
CA PRO A 106 -6.37 -5.97 -3.42
C PRO A 106 -7.51 -6.82 -4.01
N SER A 107 -8.46 -6.20 -4.69
CA SER A 107 -9.64 -6.89 -5.22
C SER A 107 -9.37 -7.55 -6.58
N ALA A 108 -10.23 -8.49 -6.96
CA ALA A 108 -10.16 -9.19 -8.24
C ALA A 108 -10.71 -8.38 -9.43
N ASN A 109 -11.24 -7.18 -9.19
CA ASN A 109 -11.79 -6.32 -10.22
C ASN A 109 -11.06 -4.98 -10.27
N THR A 110 -11.05 -4.32 -11.43
CA THR A 110 -10.55 -2.95 -11.54
C THR A 110 -11.39 -2.01 -10.68
N VAL A 111 -10.72 -1.12 -9.95
CA VAL A 111 -11.32 -0.10 -9.11
C VAL A 111 -10.99 1.28 -9.70
N ASP A 112 -12.02 2.09 -9.92
CA ASP A 112 -11.85 3.48 -10.30
C ASP A 112 -11.81 4.35 -9.04
N ALA A 113 -10.87 5.28 -9.01
CA ALA A 113 -10.70 6.23 -7.92
C ALA A 113 -10.71 7.67 -8.42
N LYS A 114 -11.17 8.56 -7.57
CA LYS A 114 -10.99 10.00 -7.67
C LYS A 114 -9.98 10.45 -6.64
N VAL A 115 -9.02 11.26 -7.06
CA VAL A 115 -7.99 11.85 -6.19
C VAL A 115 -8.13 13.38 -6.21
N GLU A 116 -8.18 13.97 -5.06
CA GLU A 116 -8.19 15.41 -4.85
C GLU A 116 -7.01 15.79 -3.98
N VAL A 117 -6.33 16.87 -4.33
CA VAL A 117 -5.12 17.34 -3.64
C VAL A 117 -5.32 18.78 -3.18
N TRP A 118 -4.92 19.05 -1.95
CA TRP A 118 -4.84 20.39 -1.37
C TRP A 118 -3.41 20.68 -0.95
N GLY A 119 -2.99 21.91 -1.14
CA GLY A 119 -1.72 22.44 -0.69
C GLY A 119 -1.90 23.66 0.21
N ASP A 120 -0.83 24.40 0.42
CA ASP A 120 -0.81 25.57 1.31
C ASP A 120 -1.79 26.69 0.89
N THR A 121 -2.12 26.77 -0.39
CA THR A 121 -3.00 27.79 -0.96
C THR A 121 -4.44 27.28 -1.18
N GLY A 122 -4.75 26.07 -0.75
CA GLY A 122 -6.05 25.44 -0.93
C GLY A 122 -6.04 24.27 -1.91
N LYS A 123 -7.17 24.02 -2.56
CA LYS A 123 -7.29 22.91 -3.52
C LYS A 123 -6.41 23.16 -4.75
N LEU A 124 -5.57 22.18 -5.06
CA LEU A 124 -4.70 22.20 -6.24
C LEU A 124 -5.41 21.56 -7.44
N ASP A 125 -5.08 22.05 -8.62
CA ASP A 125 -5.52 21.43 -9.85
C ASP A 125 -4.76 20.12 -10.09
N PHE A 126 -5.50 19.03 -10.21
CA PHE A 126 -4.96 17.69 -10.45
C PHE A 126 -5.69 17.06 -11.64
N PRO A 127 -5.26 17.33 -12.86
CA PRO A 127 -6.01 17.01 -14.10
C PRO A 127 -6.31 15.52 -14.27
N ARG A 128 -5.44 14.64 -13.75
CA ARG A 128 -5.65 13.18 -13.78
C ARG A 128 -6.45 12.64 -12.61
N GLY A 129 -6.76 13.50 -11.62
CA GLY A 129 -7.39 13.06 -10.37
C GLY A 129 -8.83 12.64 -10.50
N ASP A 130 -9.54 13.05 -11.55
CA ASP A 130 -10.97 12.77 -11.67
C ASP A 130 -11.29 11.30 -11.95
N LYS A 131 -10.36 10.58 -12.59
CA LYS A 131 -10.53 9.15 -12.82
C LYS A 131 -9.19 8.44 -12.96
N ILE A 132 -8.85 7.66 -11.95
CA ILE A 132 -7.67 6.80 -11.92
C ILE A 132 -8.15 5.36 -11.80
N SER A 133 -7.88 4.56 -12.84
CA SER A 133 -8.26 3.14 -12.83
C SER A 133 -7.09 2.31 -12.33
N VAL A 134 -7.31 1.56 -11.26
CA VAL A 134 -6.33 0.64 -10.68
C VAL A 134 -6.77 -0.80 -10.99
N PRO A 135 -6.04 -1.52 -11.86
CA PRO A 135 -6.37 -2.89 -12.20
C PRO A 135 -6.34 -3.83 -10.99
N ALA A 136 -6.99 -4.99 -11.14
CA ALA A 136 -7.01 -6.03 -10.10
C ALA A 136 -5.60 -6.42 -9.66
N HIS A 137 -5.39 -6.54 -8.35
CA HIS A 137 -4.12 -6.96 -7.75
C HIS A 137 -2.89 -6.13 -8.17
N GLN A 138 -3.09 -4.84 -8.52
CA GLN A 138 -2.00 -3.96 -8.93
C GLN A 138 -1.84 -2.75 -8.03
N LEU A 139 -0.59 -2.29 -7.96
CA LEU A 139 -0.19 -1.01 -7.39
C LEU A 139 -0.07 0.03 -8.50
N GLN A 140 -0.68 1.20 -8.29
CA GLN A 140 -0.49 2.40 -9.10
C GLN A 140 0.31 3.41 -8.30
N ALA A 141 1.47 3.81 -8.80
CA ALA A 141 2.29 4.86 -8.21
C ALA A 141 2.16 6.15 -9.03
N ILE A 142 1.87 7.25 -8.37
CA ILE A 142 1.58 8.56 -9.01
C ILE A 142 2.49 9.61 -8.34
N PRO A 143 3.55 10.05 -9.02
CA PRO A 143 4.37 11.17 -8.55
C PRO A 143 3.54 12.46 -8.55
N LEU A 144 3.32 13.05 -7.38
CA LEU A 144 2.48 14.24 -7.24
C LEU A 144 3.17 15.49 -7.76
N GLU A 145 4.48 15.61 -7.61
CA GLU A 145 5.28 16.72 -8.12
C GLU A 145 5.19 16.92 -9.64
N SER A 146 4.85 15.87 -10.37
CA SER A 146 4.61 15.93 -11.81
C SER A 146 3.20 16.38 -12.20
N GLN A 147 2.31 16.48 -11.24
CA GLN A 147 0.89 16.70 -11.47
C GLN A 147 0.38 18.01 -10.85
N VAL A 148 0.93 18.40 -9.71
CA VAL A 148 0.50 19.59 -8.98
C VAL A 148 1.67 20.54 -8.76
N GLY A 149 1.39 21.84 -8.71
CA GLY A 149 2.39 22.87 -8.45
C GLY A 149 3.05 22.75 -7.07
N GLY A 150 4.18 23.41 -6.86
CA GLY A 150 4.95 23.37 -5.62
C GLY A 150 4.11 23.76 -4.40
N SER A 151 4.11 22.91 -3.40
CA SER A 151 3.46 23.11 -2.11
C SER A 151 4.27 22.41 -1.02
N GLN A 152 4.46 23.08 0.11
CA GLN A 152 5.24 22.55 1.24
C GLN A 152 4.47 21.47 2.01
N ARG A 153 3.17 21.48 1.93
CA ARG A 153 2.31 20.52 2.64
C ARG A 153 1.18 20.09 1.76
N LEU A 154 0.91 18.80 1.80
CA LEU A 154 -0.15 18.20 1.00
C LEU A 154 -1.19 17.52 1.88
N VAL A 155 -2.42 17.60 1.43
CA VAL A 155 -3.53 16.75 1.87
C VAL A 155 -4.09 16.09 0.62
N VAL A 156 -4.16 14.77 0.63
CA VAL A 156 -4.67 13.99 -0.50
C VAL A 156 -5.89 13.22 -0.05
N ARG A 157 -6.99 13.40 -0.76
CA ARG A 157 -8.20 12.59 -0.59
C ARG A 157 -8.30 11.61 -1.75
N VAL A 158 -8.47 10.36 -1.44
CA VAL A 158 -8.74 9.29 -2.39
C VAL A 158 -10.15 8.79 -2.13
N THR A 159 -10.99 8.80 -3.16
CA THR A 159 -12.34 8.23 -3.11
C THR A 159 -12.41 7.13 -4.16
N ALA A 160 -12.67 5.90 -3.74
CA ALA A 160 -12.72 4.72 -4.61
C ALA A 160 -14.14 4.19 -4.76
N ASN A 161 -14.43 3.60 -5.89
CA ASN A 161 -15.68 2.90 -6.14
C ASN A 161 -15.51 1.38 -5.91
N GLY A 162 -16.57 0.70 -5.51
CA GLY A 162 -16.58 -0.77 -5.41
C GLY A 162 -15.88 -1.32 -4.19
N ALA A 163 -14.75 -2.01 -4.37
CA ALA A 163 -14.08 -2.74 -3.29
C ALA A 163 -13.16 -1.87 -2.40
N GLY A 164 -12.95 -0.62 -2.78
CA GLY A 164 -11.99 0.26 -2.09
C GLY A 164 -10.54 0.04 -2.52
N LEU A 165 -9.67 0.93 -2.07
CA LEU A 165 -8.21 0.89 -2.31
C LEU A 165 -7.46 1.07 -0.98
N ALA A 166 -6.31 0.43 -0.86
CA ALA A 166 -5.34 0.82 0.14
C ALA A 166 -4.47 1.94 -0.42
N SER A 167 -4.37 3.04 0.31
CA SER A 167 -3.70 4.25 -0.13
C SER A 167 -2.57 4.63 0.82
N SER A 168 -1.43 5.01 0.29
CA SER A 168 -0.32 5.55 1.07
C SER A 168 0.39 6.68 0.33
N LEU A 169 1.07 7.54 1.08
CA LEU A 169 1.90 8.61 0.55
C LEU A 169 3.35 8.35 0.97
N MET A 170 4.21 8.13 -0.01
CA MET A 170 5.64 7.98 0.20
C MET A 170 6.30 9.32 -0.10
N THR A 171 7.11 9.80 0.85
CA THR A 171 7.79 11.10 0.77
C THR A 171 9.29 10.94 0.87
N HIS A 172 10.01 11.80 0.15
CA HIS A 172 11.46 11.83 0.12
C HIS A 172 11.94 13.27 0.09
#